data_d3a932e50d76f2387757f6f0bc08b472
#
_entry.id   d3a932e50d76f2387757f6f0bc08b472
#
_cell.length_a   1.000
_cell.length_b   1.000
_cell.length_c   1.000
_cell.angle_alpha   90.00
_cell.angle_beta   90.00
_cell.angle_gamma   90.00
#
_symmetry.space_group_name_H-M   'P 1'
#
loop_
_entity.id
_entity.type
_entity.pdbx_description
1 polymer ?
#
loop_
_entity_poly.entity_id
_entity_poly.type
_entity_poly.pdbx_seq_one_letter_code
_entity_poly.pdbx_strand_id
1 'polypeptide(L)'
;MNNERFLVFDIDDTLYSQMEPLLTACEFSLGRKLPDPELFYRIFGKRSAEMFLFSESGQVSIHESRIYRIENTMKDLGIPFTREQAELFQKRYKENQSHLHVSGVMTQLLDECEAAGVKMGVITNGPFSHQVQKFHTLGLDKWFTEDQLIVSAGVGVVKPD
;
A
#
# COMPACT_ATOMS: atom_id res chain seq x y z
N MET A 1 -37.73 -11.60 -3.79
CA MET A 1 -36.76 -10.56 -3.34
C MET A 1 -35.48 -10.80 -4.10
N ASN A 2 -35.08 -9.86 -4.97
CA ASN A 2 -33.78 -9.94 -5.63
C ASN A 2 -32.71 -9.80 -4.55
N ASN A 3 -32.01 -10.87 -4.26
CA ASN A 3 -30.86 -10.87 -3.35
C ASN A 3 -29.68 -10.28 -4.15
N GLU A 4 -29.64 -8.96 -4.31
CA GLU A 4 -28.52 -8.29 -4.95
C GLU A 4 -27.26 -8.57 -4.09
N ARG A 5 -26.27 -9.21 -4.68
CA ARG A 5 -24.97 -9.44 -4.04
C ARG A 5 -24.09 -8.25 -4.33
N PHE A 6 -23.45 -7.73 -3.31
CA PHE A 6 -22.51 -6.64 -3.39
C PHE A 6 -21.21 -7.04 -2.69
N LEU A 7 -20.07 -6.88 -3.36
CA LEU A 7 -18.75 -7.14 -2.79
C LEU A 7 -17.95 -5.84 -2.72
N VAL A 8 -17.30 -5.63 -1.60
CA VAL A 8 -16.45 -4.48 -1.37
C VAL A 8 -15.03 -4.96 -1.11
N PHE A 9 -14.07 -4.41 -1.83
CA PHE A 9 -12.66 -4.75 -1.72
C PHE A 9 -11.88 -3.61 -1.07
N ASP A 10 -10.88 -3.94 -0.26
CA ASP A 10 -9.80 -3.03 0.07
C ASP A 10 -8.73 -3.09 -1.03
N ILE A 11 -7.88 -2.08 -1.13
CA ILE A 11 -6.78 -2.07 -2.09
C ILE A 11 -5.54 -2.72 -1.47
N ASP A 12 -5.08 -2.18 -0.33
CA ASP A 12 -3.80 -2.51 0.27
C ASP A 12 -3.82 -3.89 0.94
N ASP A 13 -2.90 -4.77 0.56
CA ASP A 13 -2.81 -6.18 1.01
C ASP A 13 -4.07 -7.03 0.76
N THR A 14 -4.92 -6.57 -0.17
CA THR A 14 -6.09 -7.31 -0.66
C THR A 14 -5.99 -7.51 -2.17
N LEU A 15 -6.02 -6.45 -2.96
CA LEU A 15 -5.91 -6.55 -4.42
C LEU A 15 -4.49 -6.79 -4.89
N TYR A 16 -3.50 -6.31 -4.16
CA TYR A 16 -2.07 -6.52 -4.39
C TYR A 16 -1.33 -6.63 -3.06
N SER A 17 -0.10 -7.14 -3.07
CA SER A 17 0.76 -7.19 -1.89
C SER A 17 1.56 -5.90 -1.73
N GLN A 18 1.42 -5.20 -0.61
CA GLN A 18 2.28 -4.07 -0.26
C GLN A 18 3.70 -4.51 0.12
N MET A 19 3.85 -5.75 0.59
CA MET A 19 5.12 -6.30 1.02
C MET A 19 6.11 -6.42 -0.14
N GLU A 20 5.67 -6.86 -1.31
CA GLU A 20 6.54 -7.12 -2.46
C GLU A 20 7.35 -5.89 -2.92
N PRO A 21 6.73 -4.72 -3.22
CA PRO A 21 7.46 -3.52 -3.62
C PRO A 21 8.37 -2.97 -2.52
N LEU A 22 7.98 -3.11 -1.24
CA LEU A 22 8.80 -2.73 -0.09
C LEU A 22 10.03 -3.62 0.05
N LEU A 23 9.82 -4.94 0.01
CA LEU A 23 10.88 -5.94 0.17
C LEU A 23 11.92 -5.80 -0.93
N THR A 24 11.48 -5.71 -2.18
CA THR A 24 12.36 -5.55 -3.35
C THR A 24 13.21 -4.28 -3.25
N ALA A 25 12.62 -3.16 -2.81
CA ALA A 25 13.35 -1.91 -2.61
C ALA A 25 14.39 -2.01 -1.48
N CYS A 26 14.03 -2.66 -0.36
CA CYS A 26 14.92 -2.85 0.78
C CYS A 26 16.11 -3.74 0.44
N GLU A 27 15.87 -4.89 -0.16
CA GLU A 27 16.92 -5.84 -0.57
C GLU A 27 17.88 -5.24 -1.60
N PHE A 28 17.34 -4.46 -2.54
CA PHE A 28 18.16 -3.70 -3.49
C PHE A 28 19.09 -2.71 -2.78
N SER A 29 18.57 -1.94 -1.84
CA SER A 29 19.33 -0.92 -1.11
C SER A 29 20.34 -1.52 -0.13
N LEU A 30 20.01 -2.69 0.41
CA LEU A 30 20.88 -3.44 1.32
C LEU A 30 21.96 -4.24 0.56
N GLY A 31 21.76 -4.53 -0.72
CA GLY A 31 22.65 -5.37 -1.55
C GLY A 31 22.59 -6.86 -1.21
N ARG A 32 21.58 -7.30 -0.45
CA ARG A 32 21.37 -8.71 -0.07
C ARG A 32 19.92 -8.97 0.33
N LYS A 33 19.56 -10.25 0.42
CA LYS A 33 18.25 -10.67 0.91
C LYS A 33 18.10 -10.38 2.41
N LEU A 34 16.87 -10.05 2.80
CA LEU A 34 16.50 -9.95 4.20
C LEU A 34 16.37 -11.35 4.83
N PRO A 35 16.87 -11.55 6.05
CA PRO A 35 16.77 -12.86 6.72
C PRO A 35 15.33 -13.23 7.11
N ASP A 36 14.50 -12.24 7.42
CA ASP A 36 13.09 -12.40 7.80
C ASP A 36 12.23 -11.30 7.16
N PRO A 37 11.71 -11.54 5.95
CA PRO A 37 10.87 -10.57 5.24
C PRO A 37 9.56 -10.23 5.95
N GLU A 38 8.94 -11.20 6.63
CA GLU A 38 7.68 -10.99 7.33
C GLU A 38 7.87 -10.12 8.58
N LEU A 39 8.94 -10.36 9.33
CA LEU A 39 9.30 -9.52 10.47
C LEU A 39 9.61 -8.09 10.02
N PHE A 40 10.36 -7.92 8.92
CA PHE A 40 10.62 -6.62 8.33
C PHE A 40 9.30 -5.89 8.00
N TYR A 41 8.38 -6.55 7.29
CA TYR A 41 7.11 -5.96 6.89
C TYR A 41 6.28 -5.52 8.10
N ARG A 42 6.19 -6.36 9.12
CA ARG A 42 5.47 -6.06 10.36
C ARG A 42 6.04 -4.88 11.11
N ILE A 43 7.39 -4.81 11.26
CA ILE A 43 8.04 -3.69 11.95
C ILE A 43 7.91 -2.41 11.14
N PHE A 44 8.07 -2.48 9.81
CA PHE A 44 7.89 -1.32 8.93
C PHE A 44 6.47 -0.76 9.01
N GLY A 45 5.45 -1.61 9.06
CA GLY A 45 4.05 -1.20 9.27
C GLY A 45 3.86 -0.47 10.60
N LYS A 46 4.43 -1.00 11.71
CA LYS A 46 4.41 -0.34 13.02
C LYS A 46 5.06 1.05 12.96
N ARG A 47 6.25 1.17 12.38
CA ARG A 47 6.97 2.45 12.25
C ARG A 47 6.23 3.42 11.32
N SER A 48 5.52 2.91 10.32
CA SER A 48 4.67 3.72 9.45
C SER A 48 3.48 4.33 10.20
N ALA A 49 2.80 3.55 11.03
CA ALA A 49 1.70 4.02 11.85
C ALA A 49 2.14 5.07 12.88
N GLU A 50 3.29 4.88 13.53
CA GLU A 50 3.88 5.86 14.47
C GLU A 50 4.14 7.20 13.78
N MET A 51 4.73 7.18 12.58
CA MET A 51 5.11 8.41 11.86
C MET A 51 3.94 9.10 11.16
N PHE A 52 2.85 8.39 10.91
CA PHE A 52 1.65 8.98 10.31
C PHE A 52 1.13 10.17 11.12
N LEU A 53 1.01 10.02 12.44
CA LEU A 53 0.54 11.08 13.33
C LEU A 53 1.46 12.32 13.33
N PHE A 54 2.79 12.11 13.28
CA PHE A 54 3.75 13.22 13.25
C PHE A 54 3.77 13.96 11.90
N SER A 55 3.58 13.25 10.81
CA SER A 55 3.49 13.86 9.47
C SER A 55 2.19 14.64 9.28
N GLU A 56 1.07 14.13 9.77
CA GLU A 56 -0.23 14.84 9.75
C GLU A 56 -0.21 16.13 10.56
N SER A 57 0.49 16.15 11.70
CA SER A 57 0.64 17.35 12.53
C SER A 57 1.62 18.39 11.96
N GLY A 58 2.31 18.07 10.84
CA GLY A 58 3.32 18.96 10.25
C GLY A 58 4.61 19.10 11.04
N GLN A 59 4.81 18.30 12.08
CA GLN A 59 6.03 18.33 12.91
C GLN A 59 7.26 17.80 12.17
N VAL A 60 7.05 16.91 11.19
CA VAL A 60 8.09 16.29 10.38
C VAL A 60 7.69 16.33 8.92
N SER A 61 8.62 16.63 8.02
CA SER A 61 8.35 16.58 6.59
C SER A 61 8.00 15.14 6.15
N ILE A 62 7.21 15.01 5.09
CA ILE A 62 6.86 13.69 4.52
C ILE A 62 8.13 12.92 4.12
N HIS A 63 9.15 13.61 3.59
CA HIS A 63 10.43 13.00 3.23
C HIS A 63 11.13 12.43 4.47
N GLU A 64 11.33 13.23 5.51
CA GLU A 64 11.98 12.78 6.74
C GLU A 64 11.21 11.66 7.43
N SER A 65 9.88 11.73 7.44
CA SER A 65 9.06 10.65 8.01
C SER A 65 9.27 9.32 7.28
N ARG A 66 9.41 9.37 5.95
CA ARG A 66 9.67 8.17 5.12
C ARG A 66 11.05 7.58 5.39
N ILE A 67 12.06 8.43 5.53
CA ILE A 67 13.43 7.99 5.88
C ILE A 67 13.47 7.42 7.29
N TYR A 68 12.88 8.12 8.26
CA TYR A 68 12.79 7.65 9.64
C TYR A 68 12.20 6.24 9.76
N ARG A 69 11.13 5.96 9.00
CA ARG A 69 10.49 4.63 9.03
C ARG A 69 11.45 3.51 8.69
N ILE A 70 12.20 3.64 7.59
CA ILE A 70 13.11 2.58 7.15
C ILE A 70 14.33 2.49 8.07
N GLU A 71 14.94 3.60 8.47
CA GLU A 71 16.09 3.61 9.38
C GLU A 71 15.76 2.92 10.71
N ASN A 72 14.61 3.24 11.32
CA ASN A 72 14.20 2.63 12.57
C ASN A 72 13.73 1.18 12.42
N THR A 73 13.15 0.82 11.29
CA THR A 73 12.86 -0.58 10.98
C THR A 73 14.14 -1.41 10.95
N MET A 74 15.16 -0.94 10.24
CA MET A 74 16.44 -1.65 10.13
C MET A 74 17.18 -1.70 11.48
N LYS A 75 17.09 -0.63 12.26
CA LYS A 75 17.61 -0.58 13.64
C LYS A 75 16.95 -1.63 14.54
N ASP A 76 15.62 -1.74 14.50
CA ASP A 76 14.86 -2.72 15.28
C ASP A 76 15.21 -4.17 14.87
N LEU A 77 15.54 -4.38 13.61
CA LEU A 77 16.02 -5.67 13.10
C LEU A 77 17.50 -5.96 13.43
N GLY A 78 18.23 -5.01 14.02
CA GLY A 78 19.65 -5.12 14.25
C GLY A 78 20.50 -5.15 12.97
N ILE A 79 19.97 -4.61 11.87
CA ILE A 79 20.65 -4.58 10.57
C ILE A 79 21.25 -3.19 10.37
N PRO A 80 22.60 -3.06 10.23
CA PRO A 80 23.22 -1.78 9.88
C PRO A 80 22.66 -1.24 8.55
N PHE A 81 22.26 0.03 8.56
CA PHE A 81 21.65 0.68 7.41
C PHE A 81 22.02 2.17 7.42
N THR A 82 22.61 2.66 6.33
CA THR A 82 23.05 4.04 6.25
C THR A 82 21.96 4.97 5.74
N ARG A 83 22.14 6.26 5.94
CA ARG A 83 21.24 7.29 5.38
C ARG A 83 21.16 7.19 3.85
N GLU A 84 22.28 6.96 3.17
CA GLU A 84 22.34 6.80 1.71
C GLU A 84 21.52 5.58 1.25
N GLN A 85 21.58 4.48 2.01
CA GLN A 85 20.74 3.31 1.74
C GLN A 85 19.26 3.60 1.97
N ALA A 86 18.91 4.41 2.97
CA ALA A 86 17.54 4.83 3.22
C ALA A 86 16.99 5.71 2.08
N GLU A 87 17.79 6.64 1.56
CA GLU A 87 17.42 7.45 0.38
C GLU A 87 17.24 6.57 -0.86
N LEU A 88 18.15 5.63 -1.09
CA LEU A 88 18.06 4.68 -2.20
C LEU A 88 16.81 3.80 -2.09
N PHE A 89 16.50 3.32 -0.88
CA PHE A 89 15.28 2.59 -0.60
C PHE A 89 14.04 3.41 -0.99
N GLN A 90 13.93 4.66 -0.54
CA GLN A 90 12.78 5.51 -0.85
C GLN A 90 12.60 5.74 -2.35
N LYS A 91 13.71 5.97 -3.06
CA LYS A 91 13.70 6.11 -4.51
C LYS A 91 13.17 4.85 -5.18
N ARG A 92 13.72 3.70 -4.84
CA ARG A 92 13.31 2.38 -5.39
C ARG A 92 11.88 2.02 -5.03
N TYR A 93 11.49 2.26 -3.79
CA TYR A 93 10.12 1.99 -3.36
C TYR A 93 9.10 2.83 -4.16
N LYS A 94 9.38 4.12 -4.37
CA LYS A 94 8.55 4.97 -5.22
C LYS A 94 8.49 4.48 -6.68
N GLU A 95 9.61 4.03 -7.24
CA GLU A 95 9.66 3.44 -8.57
C GLU A 95 8.82 2.15 -8.63
N ASN A 96 8.95 1.26 -7.65
CA ASN A 96 8.16 0.03 -7.58
C ASN A 96 6.66 0.30 -7.46
N GLN A 97 6.26 1.35 -6.75
CA GLN A 97 4.86 1.76 -6.63
C GLN A 97 4.23 2.23 -7.95
N SER A 98 5.03 2.60 -8.95
CA SER A 98 4.51 2.94 -10.29
C SER A 98 4.28 1.72 -11.18
N HIS A 99 4.63 0.52 -10.71
CA HIS A 99 4.51 -0.75 -11.46
C HIS A 99 3.70 -1.80 -10.68
N LEU A 100 2.77 -1.36 -9.85
CA LEU A 100 1.89 -2.28 -9.12
C LEU A 100 0.93 -2.99 -10.08
N HIS A 101 0.58 -4.22 -9.74
CA HIS A 101 -0.42 -5.01 -10.47
C HIS A 101 -1.29 -5.80 -9.50
N VAL A 102 -2.54 -6.02 -9.88
CA VAL A 102 -3.45 -6.88 -9.13
C VAL A 102 -2.91 -8.31 -9.15
N SER A 103 -2.96 -9.01 -8.02
CA SER A 103 -2.50 -10.40 -7.95
C SER A 103 -3.31 -11.30 -8.90
N GLY A 104 -2.70 -12.36 -9.42
CA GLY A 104 -3.37 -13.27 -10.36
C GLY A 104 -4.66 -13.87 -9.81
N VAL A 105 -4.67 -14.23 -8.52
CA VAL A 105 -5.86 -14.78 -7.85
C VAL A 105 -6.98 -13.74 -7.78
N MET A 106 -6.64 -12.47 -7.45
CA MET A 106 -7.63 -11.39 -7.39
C MET A 106 -8.11 -10.99 -8.77
N THR A 107 -7.25 -11.01 -9.78
CA THR A 107 -7.64 -10.80 -11.19
C THR A 107 -8.71 -11.80 -11.60
N GLN A 108 -8.47 -13.09 -11.34
CA GLN A 108 -9.45 -14.15 -11.65
C GLN A 108 -10.77 -13.95 -10.91
N LEU A 109 -10.72 -13.64 -9.59
CA LEU A 109 -11.91 -13.39 -8.78
C LEU A 109 -12.73 -12.21 -9.33
N LEU A 110 -12.07 -11.09 -9.66
CA LEU A 110 -12.74 -9.92 -10.20
C LEU A 110 -13.40 -10.20 -11.56
N ASP A 111 -12.71 -10.93 -12.45
CA ASP A 111 -13.26 -11.35 -13.75
C ASP A 111 -14.48 -12.27 -13.57
N GLU A 112 -14.45 -13.21 -12.63
CA GLU A 112 -15.59 -14.08 -12.31
C GLU A 112 -16.78 -13.31 -11.72
N CYS A 113 -16.53 -12.34 -10.83
CA CYS A 113 -17.57 -11.49 -10.26
C CYS A 113 -18.25 -10.63 -11.34
N GLU A 114 -17.46 -10.02 -12.23
CA GLU A 114 -17.96 -9.23 -13.35
C GLU A 114 -18.84 -10.11 -14.28
N ALA A 115 -18.34 -11.27 -14.66
CA ALA A 115 -19.09 -12.21 -15.53
C ALA A 115 -20.39 -12.71 -14.88
N ALA A 116 -20.43 -12.82 -13.55
CA ALA A 116 -21.61 -13.20 -12.78
C ALA A 116 -22.58 -12.03 -12.49
N GLY A 117 -22.27 -10.80 -12.94
CA GLY A 117 -23.07 -9.61 -12.67
C GLY A 117 -23.14 -9.20 -11.20
N VAL A 118 -22.11 -9.56 -10.41
CA VAL A 118 -22.00 -9.14 -9.00
C VAL A 118 -21.63 -7.66 -8.95
N LYS A 119 -22.40 -6.88 -8.20
CA LYS A 119 -22.05 -5.47 -7.97
C LYS A 119 -20.80 -5.38 -7.09
N MET A 120 -19.81 -4.60 -7.51
CA MET A 120 -18.53 -4.47 -6.81
C MET A 120 -18.22 -3.00 -6.50
N GLY A 121 -17.40 -2.78 -5.47
CA GLY A 121 -16.88 -1.47 -5.11
C GLY A 121 -15.57 -1.59 -4.32
N VAL A 122 -14.89 -0.47 -4.15
CA VAL A 122 -13.61 -0.39 -3.45
C VAL A 122 -13.72 0.63 -2.31
N ILE A 123 -13.27 0.24 -1.10
CA ILE A 123 -13.18 1.14 0.06
C ILE A 123 -11.75 1.06 0.61
N THR A 124 -11.03 2.18 0.58
CA THR A 124 -9.63 2.24 1.03
C THR A 124 -9.35 3.42 1.95
N ASN A 125 -8.44 3.24 2.91
CA ASN A 125 -7.94 4.32 3.76
C ASN A 125 -6.71 4.98 3.11
N GLY A 126 -6.60 6.30 3.25
CA GLY A 126 -5.41 7.04 2.86
C GLY A 126 -5.70 8.39 2.19
N PRO A 127 -4.64 9.13 1.80
CA PRO A 127 -4.76 10.37 1.05
C PRO A 127 -5.45 10.14 -0.30
N PHE A 128 -6.42 11.01 -0.63
CA PHE A 128 -7.27 10.84 -1.81
C PHE A 128 -6.47 10.68 -3.11
N SER A 129 -5.58 11.62 -3.40
CA SER A 129 -4.77 11.59 -4.62
C SER A 129 -3.89 10.34 -4.74
N HIS A 130 -3.36 9.85 -3.61
CA HIS A 130 -2.52 8.67 -3.59
C HIS A 130 -3.32 7.39 -3.89
N GLN A 131 -4.53 7.26 -3.34
CA GLN A 131 -5.37 6.09 -3.57
C GLN A 131 -5.96 6.09 -5.00
N VAL A 132 -6.34 7.26 -5.54
CA VAL A 132 -6.77 7.38 -6.95
C VAL A 132 -5.63 7.00 -7.89
N GLN A 133 -4.41 7.51 -7.67
CA GLN A 133 -3.25 7.13 -8.47
C GLN A 133 -2.99 5.62 -8.42
N LYS A 134 -3.10 5.02 -7.24
CA LYS A 134 -2.92 3.56 -7.04
C LYS A 134 -4.00 2.76 -7.78
N PHE A 135 -5.25 3.23 -7.74
CA PHE A 135 -6.37 2.64 -8.48
C PHE A 135 -6.05 2.51 -9.98
N HIS A 136 -5.58 3.60 -10.61
CA HIS A 136 -5.19 3.58 -12.02
C HIS A 136 -3.91 2.78 -12.28
N THR A 137 -2.91 2.86 -11.39
CA THR A 137 -1.66 2.09 -11.53
C THR A 137 -1.92 0.58 -11.51
N LEU A 138 -2.85 0.12 -10.68
CA LEU A 138 -3.29 -1.27 -10.61
C LEU A 138 -4.18 -1.70 -11.77
N GLY A 139 -4.62 -0.77 -12.64
CA GLY A 139 -5.53 -1.04 -13.74
C GLY A 139 -6.93 -1.45 -13.27
N LEU A 140 -7.37 -0.94 -12.10
CA LEU A 140 -8.69 -1.26 -11.53
C LEU A 140 -9.84 -0.71 -12.38
N ASP A 141 -9.57 0.25 -13.28
CA ASP A 141 -10.50 0.75 -14.30
C ASP A 141 -11.12 -0.36 -15.15
N LYS A 142 -10.48 -1.53 -15.20
CA LYS A 142 -11.02 -2.70 -15.91
C LYS A 142 -12.33 -3.20 -15.29
N TRP A 143 -12.46 -3.14 -13.96
CA TRP A 143 -13.59 -3.72 -13.22
C TRP A 143 -14.45 -2.71 -12.48
N PHE A 144 -13.92 -1.52 -12.24
CA PHE A 144 -14.57 -0.47 -11.46
C PHE A 144 -14.54 0.87 -12.18
N THR A 145 -15.58 1.66 -11.96
CA THR A 145 -15.59 3.08 -12.29
C THR A 145 -15.12 3.90 -11.08
N GLU A 146 -14.66 5.14 -11.28
CA GLU A 146 -14.16 5.98 -10.19
C GLU A 146 -15.21 6.27 -9.10
N ASP A 147 -16.50 6.31 -9.45
CA ASP A 147 -17.60 6.48 -8.49
C ASP A 147 -17.83 5.27 -7.59
N GLN A 148 -17.25 4.12 -7.93
CA GLN A 148 -17.21 2.92 -7.08
C GLN A 148 -16.02 2.88 -6.13
N LEU A 149 -15.12 3.89 -6.19
CA LEU A 149 -13.98 4.05 -5.29
C LEU A 149 -14.31 5.02 -4.16
N ILE A 150 -14.38 4.50 -2.94
CA ILE A 150 -14.53 5.31 -1.72
C ILE A 150 -13.17 5.39 -1.01
N VAL A 151 -12.65 6.61 -0.90
CA VAL A 151 -11.39 6.89 -0.18
C VAL A 151 -11.72 7.63 1.11
N SER A 152 -11.18 7.18 2.24
CA SER A 152 -11.45 7.75 3.56
C SER A 152 -11.23 9.26 3.64
N ALA A 153 -10.16 9.78 3.05
CA ALA A 153 -9.90 11.23 3.00
C ALA A 153 -10.93 12.03 2.20
N GLY A 154 -11.64 11.38 1.25
CA GLY A 154 -12.71 12.03 0.47
C GLY A 154 -14.04 12.11 1.19
N VAL A 155 -14.30 11.18 2.13
CA VAL A 155 -15.56 11.11 2.90
C VAL A 155 -15.41 11.57 4.35
N GLY A 156 -14.17 11.82 4.83
CA GLY A 156 -13.89 12.29 6.18
C GLY A 156 -14.04 11.21 7.27
N VAL A 157 -14.15 9.94 6.90
CA VAL A 157 -14.31 8.81 7.83
C VAL A 157 -13.31 7.72 7.44
N VAL A 158 -12.64 7.13 8.42
CA VAL A 158 -11.67 6.03 8.20
C VAL A 158 -12.26 4.70 8.61
N LYS A 159 -11.88 3.61 7.91
CA LYS A 159 -12.23 2.26 8.36
C LYS A 159 -11.60 2.00 9.75
N PRO A 160 -12.30 1.32 10.68
CA PRO A 160 -13.57 0.57 10.51
C PRO A 160 -14.86 1.35 10.80
N ASP A 161 -14.81 2.67 11.00
CA ASP A 161 -15.97 3.51 11.37
C ASP A 161 -16.93 3.79 10.21
#